data_0e8381458d1be189a104ef6fabedd900
#
_entry.id   0e8381458d1be189a104ef6fabedd900
#
_cell.length_a   1.000
_cell.length_b   1.000
_cell.length_c   1.000
_cell.angle_alpha   90.00
_cell.angle_beta   90.00
_cell.angle_gamma   90.00
#
_symmetry.space_group_name_H-M   'P 1'
#
loop_
_entity.id
_entity.type
_entity.pdbx_description
1 polymer ?
#
loop_
_entity_poly.entity_id
_entity_poly.type
_entity_poly.pdbx_seq_one_letter_code
_entity_poly.pdbx_strand_id
1 'polypeptide(L)'
;MSLGWSSAWDGHDRAPLRIGIAVIAGLELLVECLQVGWQSRDPARFPPTGTLSEWLGAIPGAALGIEAMILVGLVALARDRRPVIAGLWVLLWGALLSEWQTQIFASPSRNAFFPGAAMLGWVLGQAWAHETADLRDEAAPRALREQLGEAGAVACIAAAYLGSCLSKLGAAGLGWADGDQIRALVLWQQPLASWEWLAAYREGILRVPALARAASFATLVIEGGALLLLFGPRLRLAWATLLVGLHLNIILLCTMPYLEPMALLGLLAVPWPRLLRRPAKVSADEESPPSLDGVRMPPAMALWLGGIVLLAWILAPWGWRASP
;
A
#
# COMPACT_ATOMS: atom_id res chain seq x y z
N MET A 1 -25.63 10.60 -11.68
CA MET A 1 -24.27 10.14 -12.06
C MET A 1 -24.04 8.80 -11.39
N SER A 2 -24.09 7.70 -12.14
CA SER A 2 -23.71 6.40 -11.63
C SER A 2 -22.18 6.41 -11.47
N LEU A 3 -21.67 6.35 -10.25
CA LEU A 3 -20.27 6.13 -9.97
C LEU A 3 -19.96 4.64 -10.29
N GLY A 4 -19.99 4.30 -11.59
CA GLY A 4 -19.60 2.99 -12.06
C GLY A 4 -18.10 2.80 -11.86
N TRP A 5 -17.71 1.78 -11.07
CA TRP A 5 -16.34 1.33 -11.05
C TRP A 5 -15.96 0.82 -12.44
N SER A 6 -14.91 1.38 -13.02
CA SER A 6 -14.30 0.85 -14.24
C SER A 6 -12.84 0.50 -13.96
N SER A 7 -12.49 -0.73 -14.30
CA SER A 7 -11.15 -1.26 -14.09
C SER A 7 -10.21 -0.84 -15.24
N ALA A 8 -8.92 -0.70 -14.92
CA ALA A 8 -7.87 -0.62 -15.93
C ALA A 8 -7.68 -1.96 -16.68
N TRP A 9 -8.20 -3.06 -16.11
CA TRP A 9 -8.11 -4.44 -16.58
C TRP A 9 -9.43 -4.99 -17.13
N ASP A 10 -10.41 -4.13 -17.45
CA ASP A 10 -11.70 -4.59 -17.98
C ASP A 10 -11.53 -5.44 -19.24
N GLY A 11 -12.22 -6.57 -19.28
CA GLY A 11 -12.15 -7.54 -20.38
C GLY A 11 -10.85 -8.37 -20.43
N HIS A 12 -9.99 -8.33 -19.39
CA HIS A 12 -8.72 -9.06 -19.36
C HIS A 12 -8.57 -9.89 -18.09
N ASP A 13 -7.74 -10.95 -18.18
CA ASP A 13 -7.36 -11.77 -17.02
C ASP A 13 -6.60 -10.92 -15.99
N ARG A 14 -7.02 -10.98 -14.73
CA ARG A 14 -6.44 -10.26 -13.60
C ARG A 14 -5.42 -11.09 -12.81
N ALA A 15 -5.11 -12.30 -13.26
CA ALA A 15 -4.06 -13.10 -12.64
C ALA A 15 -2.71 -12.37 -12.54
N PRO A 16 -2.25 -11.60 -13.57
CA PRO A 16 -1.03 -10.81 -13.45
C PRO A 16 -1.09 -9.75 -12.34
N LEU A 17 -2.27 -9.17 -12.09
CA LEU A 17 -2.47 -8.20 -11.02
C LEU A 17 -2.31 -8.84 -9.64
N ARG A 18 -2.98 -9.98 -9.41
CA ARG A 18 -2.86 -10.77 -8.18
C ARG A 18 -1.42 -11.22 -7.93
N ILE A 19 -0.78 -11.76 -8.96
CA ILE A 19 0.63 -12.17 -8.90
C ILE A 19 1.54 -10.98 -8.60
N GLY A 20 1.31 -9.84 -9.25
CA GLY A 20 2.07 -8.62 -9.03
C GLY A 20 1.97 -8.11 -7.59
N ILE A 21 0.77 -8.08 -7.01
CA ILE A 21 0.57 -7.72 -5.58
C ILE A 21 1.34 -8.70 -4.69
N ALA A 22 1.24 -10.01 -4.95
CA ALA A 22 1.93 -11.03 -4.16
C ALA A 22 3.46 -10.89 -4.26
N VAL A 23 4.00 -10.58 -5.44
CA VAL A 23 5.44 -10.39 -5.65
C VAL A 23 5.93 -9.14 -4.94
N ILE A 24 5.23 -8.00 -5.07
CA ILE A 24 5.62 -6.74 -4.41
C ILE A 24 5.59 -6.92 -2.90
N ALA A 25 4.53 -7.51 -2.35
CA ALA A 25 4.44 -7.81 -0.92
C ALA A 25 5.54 -8.78 -0.45
N GLY A 26 5.85 -9.80 -1.26
CA GLY A 26 6.88 -10.78 -0.93
C GLY A 26 8.28 -10.17 -0.91
N LEU A 27 8.61 -9.33 -1.86
CA LEU A 27 9.91 -8.65 -1.89
C LEU A 27 10.09 -7.72 -0.69
N GLU A 28 9.06 -6.99 -0.32
CA GLU A 28 9.12 -6.07 0.82
C GLU A 28 9.24 -6.82 2.15
N LEU A 29 8.39 -7.83 2.36
CA LEU A 29 8.45 -8.67 3.56
C LEU A 29 9.77 -9.44 3.67
N LEU A 30 10.37 -9.85 2.53
CA LEU A 30 11.71 -10.44 2.52
C LEU A 30 12.77 -9.45 3.02
N VAL A 31 12.73 -8.20 2.56
CA VAL A 31 13.66 -7.16 3.03
C VAL A 31 13.51 -6.94 4.53
N GLU A 32 12.27 -6.82 5.03
CA GLU A 32 12.00 -6.68 6.46
C GLU A 32 12.51 -7.89 7.26
N CYS A 33 12.26 -9.10 6.77
CA CYS A 33 12.71 -10.33 7.40
C CYS A 33 14.24 -10.39 7.52
N LEU A 34 14.96 -10.03 6.45
CA LEU A 34 16.42 -9.97 6.44
C LEU A 34 16.95 -8.92 7.44
N GLN A 35 16.31 -7.75 7.50
CA GLN A 35 16.67 -6.70 8.45
C GLN A 35 16.48 -7.17 9.90
N VAL A 36 15.30 -7.69 10.24
CA VAL A 36 15.00 -8.21 11.58
C VAL A 36 15.93 -9.35 11.95
N GLY A 37 16.17 -10.29 11.03
CA GLY A 37 17.06 -11.43 11.24
C GLY A 37 18.53 -11.03 11.43
N TRP A 38 18.98 -9.94 10.82
CA TRP A 38 20.33 -9.40 11.03
C TRP A 38 20.44 -8.65 12.37
N GLN A 39 19.46 -7.81 12.69
CA GLN A 39 19.47 -6.96 13.87
C GLN A 39 19.27 -7.75 15.18
N SER A 40 18.42 -8.77 15.16
CA SER A 40 18.21 -9.64 16.30
C SER A 40 19.47 -10.40 16.73
N ARG A 41 20.53 -10.46 15.88
CA ARG A 41 21.82 -11.07 16.20
C ARG A 41 22.76 -10.16 16.99
N ASP A 42 22.46 -8.87 17.05
CA ASP A 42 23.27 -7.89 17.79
C ASP A 42 22.40 -7.12 18.80
N PRO A 43 21.98 -7.78 19.91
CA PRO A 43 21.12 -7.16 20.91
C PRO A 43 21.80 -6.03 21.69
N ALA A 44 23.14 -5.95 21.63
CA ALA A 44 23.88 -4.85 22.25
C ALA A 44 23.69 -3.53 21.47
N ARG A 45 23.56 -3.62 20.15
CA ARG A 45 23.31 -2.47 19.26
C ARG A 45 21.84 -2.20 19.03
N PHE A 46 21.04 -3.27 19.01
CA PHE A 46 19.60 -3.24 18.78
C PHE A 46 18.87 -3.94 19.94
N PRO A 47 18.81 -3.31 21.11
CA PRO A 47 18.20 -3.94 22.28
C PRO A 47 16.70 -4.15 22.01
N PRO A 48 16.17 -5.34 22.34
CA PRO A 48 14.75 -5.59 22.25
C PRO A 48 14.00 -4.65 23.22
N THR A 49 12.97 -3.98 22.71
CA THR A 49 12.16 -3.06 23.52
C THR A 49 10.83 -3.64 23.96
N GLY A 50 10.57 -4.93 23.69
CA GLY A 50 9.32 -5.59 24.05
C GLY A 50 9.43 -7.11 24.10
N THR A 51 8.47 -7.72 24.77
CA THR A 51 8.42 -9.16 25.04
C THR A 51 8.43 -10.03 23.79
N LEU A 52 7.80 -9.57 22.70
CA LEU A 52 7.78 -10.29 21.44
C LEU A 52 9.19 -10.36 20.82
N SER A 53 9.92 -9.23 20.80
CA SER A 53 11.27 -9.18 20.26
C SER A 53 12.26 -9.98 21.09
N GLU A 54 12.12 -10.01 22.41
CA GLU A 54 12.90 -10.87 23.31
C GLU A 54 12.63 -12.35 23.03
N TRP A 55 11.34 -12.72 22.95
CA TRP A 55 10.96 -14.11 22.73
C TRP A 55 11.36 -14.63 21.35
N LEU A 56 11.05 -13.91 20.28
CA LEU A 56 11.40 -14.29 18.91
C LEU A 56 12.90 -14.24 18.66
N GLY A 57 13.61 -13.27 19.26
CA GLY A 57 15.05 -13.14 19.17
C GLY A 57 15.82 -14.29 19.82
N ALA A 58 15.22 -14.93 20.84
CA ALA A 58 15.78 -16.12 21.49
C ALA A 58 15.63 -17.40 20.65
N ILE A 59 14.77 -17.42 19.62
CA ILE A 59 14.52 -18.60 18.77
C ILE A 59 15.45 -18.54 17.54
N PRO A 60 16.44 -19.44 17.42
CA PRO A 60 17.30 -19.47 16.24
C PRO A 60 16.51 -19.66 14.95
N GLY A 61 16.69 -18.77 14.00
CA GLY A 61 16.00 -18.85 12.70
C GLY A 61 14.54 -18.44 12.69
N ALA A 62 13.99 -17.82 13.75
CA ALA A 62 12.61 -17.36 13.81
C ALA A 62 12.22 -16.48 12.60
N ALA A 63 13.09 -15.54 12.20
CA ALA A 63 12.86 -14.69 11.04
C ALA A 63 12.70 -15.50 9.75
N LEU A 64 13.55 -16.51 9.53
CA LEU A 64 13.43 -17.41 8.36
C LEU A 64 12.17 -18.28 8.44
N GLY A 65 11.76 -18.69 9.63
CA GLY A 65 10.50 -19.39 9.85
C GLY A 65 9.29 -18.56 9.46
N ILE A 66 9.24 -17.31 9.89
CA ILE A 66 8.17 -16.35 9.53
C ILE A 66 8.17 -16.12 8.01
N GLU A 67 9.34 -15.93 7.39
CA GLU A 67 9.46 -15.77 5.94
C GLU A 67 8.92 -16.97 5.17
N ALA A 68 9.26 -18.19 5.60
CA ALA A 68 8.75 -19.41 4.98
C ALA A 68 7.20 -19.47 5.04
N MET A 69 6.59 -19.07 6.17
CA MET A 69 5.13 -19.02 6.32
C MET A 69 4.50 -17.96 5.42
N ILE A 70 5.13 -16.80 5.27
CA ILE A 70 4.71 -15.75 4.34
C ILE A 70 4.77 -16.28 2.90
N LEU A 71 5.88 -16.88 2.49
CA LEU A 71 6.07 -17.42 1.14
C LEU A 71 5.03 -18.50 0.79
N VAL A 72 4.68 -19.38 1.72
CA VAL A 72 3.60 -20.37 1.52
C VAL A 72 2.28 -19.68 1.20
N GLY A 73 1.92 -18.64 1.96
CA GLY A 73 0.72 -17.85 1.71
C GLY A 73 0.74 -17.12 0.36
N LEU A 74 1.87 -16.49 0.02
CA LEU A 74 2.03 -15.77 -1.25
C LEU A 74 1.96 -16.70 -2.46
N VAL A 75 2.55 -17.89 -2.38
CA VAL A 75 2.47 -18.92 -3.44
C VAL A 75 1.03 -19.42 -3.59
N ALA A 76 0.32 -19.65 -2.48
CA ALA A 76 -1.10 -20.05 -2.52
C ALA A 76 -1.97 -18.94 -3.14
N LEU A 77 -1.74 -17.68 -2.77
CA LEU A 77 -2.41 -16.51 -3.32
C LEU A 77 -2.15 -16.38 -4.83
N ALA A 78 -0.89 -16.44 -5.25
CA ALA A 78 -0.51 -16.35 -6.67
C ALA A 78 -1.15 -17.44 -7.52
N ARG A 79 -1.34 -18.65 -6.96
CA ARG A 79 -1.99 -19.79 -7.61
C ARG A 79 -3.52 -19.82 -7.49
N ASP A 80 -4.13 -18.78 -6.93
CA ASP A 80 -5.58 -18.71 -6.68
C ASP A 80 -6.13 -19.85 -5.80
N ARG A 81 -5.28 -20.38 -4.92
CA ARG A 81 -5.67 -21.42 -3.98
C ARG A 81 -6.16 -20.79 -2.67
N ARG A 82 -7.49 -20.85 -2.45
CA ARG A 82 -8.13 -20.25 -1.27
C ARG A 82 -7.64 -18.81 -1.00
N PRO A 83 -7.77 -17.89 -1.98
CA PRO A 83 -7.06 -16.61 -1.97
C PRO A 83 -7.36 -15.75 -0.75
N VAL A 84 -8.58 -15.84 -0.18
CA VAL A 84 -8.93 -15.13 1.06
C VAL A 84 -8.10 -15.65 2.24
N ILE A 85 -8.08 -16.99 2.42
CA ILE A 85 -7.31 -17.61 3.52
C ILE A 85 -5.82 -17.36 3.34
N ALA A 86 -5.31 -17.53 2.11
CA ALA A 86 -3.91 -17.28 1.79
C ALA A 86 -3.49 -15.83 2.07
N GLY A 87 -4.32 -14.87 1.68
CA GLY A 87 -4.07 -13.46 1.94
C GLY A 87 -4.13 -13.11 3.44
N LEU A 88 -5.12 -13.62 4.18
CA LEU A 88 -5.20 -13.47 5.64
C LEU A 88 -3.97 -14.07 6.34
N TRP A 89 -3.50 -15.21 5.86
CA TRP A 89 -2.28 -15.87 6.35
C TRP A 89 -1.05 -14.96 6.17
N VAL A 90 -0.86 -14.38 4.98
CA VAL A 90 0.24 -13.44 4.71
C VAL A 90 0.13 -12.20 5.60
N LEU A 91 -1.07 -11.64 5.74
CA LEU A 91 -1.31 -10.47 6.59
C LEU A 91 -1.00 -10.77 8.07
N LEU A 92 -1.36 -11.94 8.57
CA LEU A 92 -1.07 -12.35 9.95
C LEU A 92 0.44 -12.42 10.22
N TRP A 93 1.17 -13.14 9.37
CA TRP A 93 2.62 -13.30 9.53
C TRP A 93 3.39 -12.01 9.21
N GLY A 94 2.92 -11.22 8.25
CA GLY A 94 3.45 -9.89 7.97
C GLY A 94 3.25 -8.92 9.14
N ALA A 95 2.08 -8.93 9.79
CA ALA A 95 1.82 -8.14 10.97
C ALA A 95 2.72 -8.54 12.15
N LEU A 96 2.95 -9.85 12.34
CA LEU A 96 3.86 -10.36 13.37
C LEU A 96 5.30 -9.89 13.11
N LEU A 97 5.76 -9.96 11.86
CA LEU A 97 7.09 -9.48 11.46
C LEU A 97 7.24 -7.98 11.66
N SER A 98 6.23 -7.20 11.27
CA SER A 98 6.21 -5.75 11.42
C SER A 98 6.18 -5.32 12.88
N GLU A 99 5.45 -6.02 13.74
CA GLU A 99 5.46 -5.78 15.19
C GLU A 99 6.83 -6.10 15.79
N TRP A 100 7.45 -7.22 15.40
CA TRP A 100 8.80 -7.56 15.83
C TRP A 100 9.81 -6.49 15.43
N GLN A 101 9.76 -6.02 14.19
CA GLN A 101 10.60 -4.93 13.68
C GLN A 101 10.39 -3.64 14.50
N THR A 102 9.12 -3.29 14.78
CA THR A 102 8.77 -2.12 15.58
C THR A 102 9.41 -2.18 16.97
N GLN A 103 9.42 -3.35 17.60
CA GLN A 103 10.03 -3.54 18.93
C GLN A 103 11.56 -3.52 18.91
N ILE A 104 12.20 -3.83 17.78
CA ILE A 104 13.67 -3.70 17.64
C ILE A 104 14.06 -2.24 17.40
N PHE A 105 13.32 -1.51 16.56
CA PHE A 105 13.66 -0.14 16.18
C PHE A 105 13.04 0.93 17.06
N ALA A 106 12.13 0.58 17.96
CA ALA A 106 11.25 1.52 18.65
C ALA A 106 10.53 2.49 17.67
N SER A 107 10.30 2.04 16.45
CA SER A 107 9.67 2.82 15.38
C SER A 107 8.81 1.89 14.51
N PRO A 108 7.59 2.29 14.16
CA PRO A 108 6.74 1.46 13.32
C PRO A 108 7.39 1.22 11.95
N SER A 109 7.32 -0.04 11.49
CA SER A 109 7.72 -0.36 10.12
C SER A 109 6.85 0.40 9.13
N ARG A 110 7.50 1.06 8.17
CA ARG A 110 6.80 1.83 7.13
C ARG A 110 6.75 1.08 5.81
N ASN A 111 7.64 0.12 5.64
CA ASN A 111 7.87 -0.50 4.34
C ASN A 111 6.73 -1.45 3.92
N ALA A 112 6.24 -2.30 4.83
CA ALA A 112 5.15 -3.23 4.53
C ALA A 112 3.74 -2.58 4.50
N PHE A 113 3.62 -1.28 4.78
CA PHE A 113 2.32 -0.62 4.95
C PHE A 113 1.49 -0.64 3.66
N PHE A 114 2.04 -0.20 2.53
CA PHE A 114 1.31 -0.16 1.26
C PHE A 114 1.05 -1.54 0.66
N PRO A 115 2.01 -2.46 0.63
CA PRO A 115 1.76 -3.85 0.23
C PRO A 115 0.72 -4.53 1.11
N GLY A 116 0.78 -4.32 2.43
CA GLY A 116 -0.23 -4.80 3.38
C GLY A 116 -1.63 -4.24 3.10
N ALA A 117 -1.73 -2.93 2.84
CA ALA A 117 -2.99 -2.28 2.50
C ALA A 117 -3.58 -2.84 1.18
N ALA A 118 -2.75 -2.99 0.13
CA ALA A 118 -3.18 -3.58 -1.14
C ALA A 118 -3.66 -5.03 -0.96
N MET A 119 -2.92 -5.83 -0.20
CA MET A 119 -3.27 -7.22 0.12
C MET A 119 -4.58 -7.31 0.92
N LEU A 120 -4.72 -6.49 1.95
CA LEU A 120 -5.95 -6.42 2.75
C LEU A 120 -7.15 -6.06 1.87
N GLY A 121 -7.01 -5.04 1.04
CA GLY A 121 -8.07 -4.64 0.11
C GLY A 121 -8.43 -5.74 -0.88
N TRP A 122 -7.44 -6.45 -1.42
CA TRP A 122 -7.65 -7.60 -2.30
C TRP A 122 -8.43 -8.69 -1.59
N VAL A 123 -8.05 -9.06 -0.37
CA VAL A 123 -8.72 -10.09 0.44
C VAL A 123 -10.16 -9.70 0.76
N LEU A 124 -10.38 -8.47 1.20
CA LEU A 124 -11.72 -7.96 1.52
C LEU A 124 -12.64 -7.95 0.30
N GLY A 125 -12.13 -7.52 -0.85
CA GLY A 125 -12.89 -7.54 -2.10
C GLY A 125 -13.27 -8.97 -2.53
N GLN A 126 -12.38 -9.93 -2.38
CA GLN A 126 -12.66 -11.34 -2.68
C GLN A 126 -13.63 -11.97 -1.69
N ALA A 127 -13.50 -11.68 -0.39
CA ALA A 127 -14.44 -12.14 0.63
C ALA A 127 -15.84 -11.59 0.35
N TRP A 128 -15.94 -10.33 -0.04
CA TRP A 128 -17.20 -9.72 -0.43
C TRP A 128 -17.86 -10.40 -1.63
N ALA A 129 -17.06 -10.82 -2.64
CA ALA A 129 -17.59 -11.57 -3.78
C ALA A 129 -18.23 -12.89 -3.35
N HIS A 130 -17.66 -13.58 -2.38
CA HIS A 130 -18.23 -14.80 -1.82
C HIS A 130 -19.57 -14.55 -1.12
N GLU A 131 -19.65 -13.52 -0.28
CA GLU A 131 -20.88 -13.17 0.43
C GLU A 131 -22.02 -12.81 -0.53
N THR A 132 -21.71 -12.06 -1.60
CA THR A 132 -22.73 -11.72 -2.62
C THR A 132 -23.18 -12.91 -3.47
N ALA A 133 -22.35 -13.93 -3.63
CA ALA A 133 -22.70 -15.14 -4.37
C ALA A 133 -23.51 -16.12 -3.51
N ASP A 134 -23.16 -16.27 -2.22
CA ASP A 134 -23.90 -17.15 -1.28
C ASP A 134 -25.39 -16.79 -1.17
N LEU A 135 -25.73 -15.51 -1.37
CA LEU A 135 -27.13 -15.07 -1.46
C LEU A 135 -27.90 -15.68 -2.65
N ARG A 136 -27.18 -16.32 -3.58
CA ARG A 136 -27.73 -16.95 -4.80
C ARG A 136 -27.46 -18.45 -4.89
N ASP A 137 -26.98 -19.08 -3.80
CA ASP A 137 -26.57 -20.50 -3.76
C ASP A 137 -25.51 -20.91 -4.82
N GLU A 138 -24.74 -19.97 -5.33
CA GLU A 138 -23.71 -20.22 -6.34
C GLU A 138 -22.36 -19.69 -5.89
N ALA A 139 -21.27 -20.44 -6.17
CA ALA A 139 -19.91 -19.95 -5.95
C ALA A 139 -19.63 -18.73 -6.84
N ALA A 140 -19.12 -17.63 -6.25
CA ALA A 140 -18.82 -16.42 -7.00
C ALA A 140 -17.88 -16.72 -8.19
N PRO A 141 -18.23 -16.28 -9.43
CA PRO A 141 -17.36 -16.42 -10.59
C PRO A 141 -15.98 -15.81 -10.31
N ARG A 142 -14.93 -16.49 -10.78
CA ARG A 142 -13.54 -16.02 -10.59
C ARG A 142 -13.35 -14.57 -11.04
N ALA A 143 -13.93 -14.22 -12.19
CA ALA A 143 -13.85 -12.87 -12.74
C ALA A 143 -14.40 -11.80 -11.77
N LEU A 144 -15.54 -12.06 -11.12
CA LEU A 144 -16.13 -11.17 -10.12
C LEU A 144 -15.25 -11.05 -8.89
N ARG A 145 -14.71 -12.16 -8.39
CA ARG A 145 -13.81 -12.15 -7.23
C ARG A 145 -12.56 -11.32 -7.49
N GLU A 146 -11.93 -11.51 -8.65
CA GLU A 146 -10.71 -10.76 -9.03
C GLU A 146 -11.01 -9.27 -9.26
N GLN A 147 -12.18 -8.94 -9.81
CA GLN A 147 -12.60 -7.56 -10.02
C GLN A 147 -12.87 -6.82 -8.71
N LEU A 148 -13.56 -7.46 -7.76
CA LEU A 148 -13.77 -6.89 -6.43
C LEU A 148 -12.46 -6.86 -5.63
N GLY A 149 -11.57 -7.83 -5.83
CA GLY A 149 -10.21 -7.81 -5.27
C GLY A 149 -9.42 -6.59 -5.75
N GLU A 150 -9.42 -6.29 -7.06
CA GLU A 150 -8.79 -5.09 -7.63
C GLU A 150 -9.39 -3.82 -7.01
N ALA A 151 -10.72 -3.72 -6.98
CA ALA A 151 -11.41 -2.56 -6.41
C ALA A 151 -11.04 -2.35 -4.93
N GLY A 152 -11.00 -3.42 -4.15
CA GLY A 152 -10.58 -3.39 -2.75
C GLY A 152 -9.13 -2.96 -2.59
N ALA A 153 -8.20 -3.48 -3.40
CA ALA A 153 -6.79 -3.10 -3.35
C ALA A 153 -6.60 -1.60 -3.64
N VAL A 154 -7.24 -1.08 -4.69
CA VAL A 154 -7.20 0.36 -5.00
C VAL A 154 -7.81 1.20 -3.87
N ALA A 155 -8.93 0.75 -3.30
CA ALA A 155 -9.59 1.46 -2.21
C ALA A 155 -8.73 1.53 -0.95
N CYS A 156 -8.08 0.43 -0.56
CA CYS A 156 -7.20 0.42 0.60
C CYS A 156 -5.93 1.26 0.39
N ILE A 157 -5.36 1.29 -0.82
CA ILE A 157 -4.25 2.21 -1.13
C ILE A 157 -4.70 3.67 -1.05
N ALA A 158 -5.86 4.00 -1.63
CA ALA A 158 -6.42 5.35 -1.54
C ALA A 158 -6.66 5.78 -0.09
N ALA A 159 -7.18 4.86 0.73
CA ALA A 159 -7.38 5.06 2.15
C ALA A 159 -6.06 5.26 2.92
N ALA A 160 -5.00 4.52 2.56
CA ALA A 160 -3.68 4.66 3.15
C ALA A 160 -3.09 6.07 2.92
N TYR A 161 -3.17 6.59 1.70
CA TYR A 161 -2.73 7.96 1.40
C TYR A 161 -3.60 9.01 2.10
N LEU A 162 -4.93 8.84 2.07
CA LEU A 162 -5.83 9.74 2.79
C LEU A 162 -5.51 9.74 4.30
N GLY A 163 -5.25 8.55 4.89
CA GLY A 163 -4.82 8.43 6.27
C GLY A 163 -3.51 9.16 6.56
N SER A 164 -2.54 9.11 5.62
CA SER A 164 -1.30 9.88 5.70
C SER A 164 -1.56 11.39 5.72
N CYS A 165 -2.42 11.90 4.83
CA CYS A 165 -2.84 13.30 4.81
C CYS A 165 -3.53 13.69 6.13
N LEU A 166 -4.51 12.91 6.58
CA LEU A 166 -5.25 13.19 7.82
C LEU A 166 -4.35 13.16 9.05
N SER A 167 -3.36 12.26 9.10
CA SER A 167 -2.35 12.21 10.17
C SER A 167 -1.53 13.50 10.22
N LYS A 168 -1.10 14.02 9.07
CA LYS A 168 -0.37 15.30 8.98
C LYS A 168 -1.24 16.48 9.44
N LEU A 169 -2.49 16.51 8.99
CA LEU A 169 -3.45 17.53 9.41
C LEU A 169 -3.80 17.43 10.89
N GLY A 170 -3.91 16.22 11.43
CA GLY A 170 -4.16 15.98 12.85
C GLY A 170 -2.99 16.40 13.75
N ALA A 171 -1.76 16.22 13.27
CA ALA A 171 -0.54 16.56 14.02
C ALA A 171 -0.26 18.07 14.07
N ALA A 172 -0.46 18.79 12.97
CA ALA A 172 -0.05 20.19 12.82
C ALA A 172 -1.14 21.11 12.22
N GLY A 173 -2.32 20.59 11.93
CA GLY A 173 -3.35 21.33 11.22
C GLY A 173 -2.86 21.79 9.85
N LEU A 174 -3.33 22.96 9.42
CA LEU A 174 -2.84 23.62 8.20
C LEU A 174 -1.39 24.12 8.33
N GLY A 175 -0.85 24.22 9.55
CA GLY A 175 0.55 24.55 9.79
C GLY A 175 1.53 23.55 9.16
N TRP A 176 1.07 22.32 8.87
CA TRP A 176 1.90 21.39 8.09
C TRP A 176 2.25 21.92 6.70
N ALA A 177 1.40 22.77 6.12
CA ALA A 177 1.61 23.40 4.82
C ALA A 177 2.61 24.59 4.87
N ASP A 178 3.11 24.99 6.03
CA ASP A 178 4.08 26.11 6.16
C ASP A 178 5.47 25.78 5.57
N GLY A 179 5.72 24.52 5.26
CA GLY A 179 6.95 24.06 4.61
C GLY A 179 8.07 23.68 5.57
N ASP A 180 7.94 23.93 6.85
CA ASP A 180 9.01 23.67 7.84
C ASP A 180 9.29 22.18 7.98
N GLN A 181 8.27 21.33 7.90
CA GLN A 181 8.45 19.87 7.95
C GLN A 181 9.27 19.35 6.75
N ILE A 182 9.01 19.85 5.53
CA ILE A 182 9.79 19.46 4.35
C ILE A 182 11.22 19.99 4.47
N ARG A 183 11.41 21.23 4.94
CA ARG A 183 12.74 21.79 5.16
C ARG A 183 13.52 20.97 6.18
N ALA A 184 12.89 20.58 7.30
CA ALA A 184 13.50 19.70 8.29
C ALA A 184 13.89 18.34 7.68
N LEU A 185 13.00 17.70 6.92
CA LEU A 185 13.32 16.44 6.25
C LEU A 185 14.51 16.59 5.29
N VAL A 186 14.54 17.64 4.47
CA VAL A 186 15.65 17.90 3.54
C VAL A 186 16.95 18.18 4.27
N LEU A 187 16.92 18.85 5.43
CA LEU A 187 18.11 19.11 6.26
C LEU A 187 18.67 17.84 6.89
N TRP A 188 17.80 16.96 7.38
CA TRP A 188 18.20 15.79 8.16
C TRP A 188 18.55 14.57 7.30
N GLN A 189 18.05 14.53 6.07
CA GLN A 189 18.25 13.42 5.16
C GLN A 189 19.36 13.72 4.15
N GLN A 190 20.12 12.68 3.79
CA GLN A 190 21.12 12.79 2.74
C GLN A 190 20.45 12.85 1.36
N PRO A 191 21.04 13.57 0.37
CA PRO A 191 20.56 13.52 -1.00
C PRO A 191 20.85 12.18 -1.66
N LEU A 192 20.03 11.80 -2.65
CA LEU A 192 20.23 10.57 -3.44
C LEU A 192 21.61 10.54 -4.13
N ALA A 193 22.05 11.70 -4.62
CA ALA A 193 23.32 11.86 -5.32
C ALA A 193 23.84 13.29 -5.18
N SER A 194 25.13 13.47 -5.45
CA SER A 194 25.82 14.76 -5.43
C SER A 194 25.73 15.50 -6.77
N TRP A 195 24.59 15.41 -7.47
CA TRP A 195 24.35 16.14 -8.71
C TRP A 195 24.12 17.63 -8.43
N GLU A 196 24.74 18.51 -9.22
CA GLU A 196 24.63 19.95 -9.04
C GLU A 196 23.17 20.46 -9.06
N TRP A 197 22.35 19.97 -10.02
CA TRP A 197 20.95 20.34 -10.11
C TRP A 197 20.14 19.89 -8.88
N LEU A 198 20.47 18.73 -8.31
CA LEU A 198 19.80 18.22 -7.12
C LEU A 198 20.22 19.03 -5.88
N ALA A 199 21.50 19.39 -5.77
CA ALA A 199 21.99 20.29 -4.74
C ALA A 199 21.31 21.66 -4.83
N ALA A 200 21.19 22.23 -6.03
CA ALA A 200 20.48 23.51 -6.25
C ALA A 200 18.99 23.41 -5.92
N TYR A 201 18.34 22.28 -6.24
CA TYR A 201 16.93 22.04 -5.90
C TYR A 201 16.73 21.96 -4.39
N ARG A 202 17.55 21.17 -3.68
CA ARG A 202 17.52 21.07 -2.20
C ARG A 202 17.74 22.43 -1.55
N GLU A 203 18.73 23.19 -2.03
CA GLU A 203 19.02 24.53 -1.57
C GLU A 203 17.84 25.49 -1.80
N GLY A 204 17.15 25.36 -2.95
CA GLY A 204 15.91 26.08 -3.22
C GLY A 204 14.82 25.81 -2.19
N ILE A 205 14.60 24.53 -1.84
CA ILE A 205 13.64 24.14 -0.79
C ILE A 205 14.03 24.72 0.58
N LEU A 206 15.33 24.74 0.90
CA LEU A 206 15.81 25.22 2.18
C LEU A 206 15.77 26.76 2.30
N ARG A 207 16.12 27.48 1.23
CA ARG A 207 16.25 28.94 1.27
C ARG A 207 15.03 29.72 0.81
N VAL A 208 14.18 29.10 -0.04
CA VAL A 208 12.99 29.78 -0.58
C VAL A 208 11.72 29.25 0.11
N PRO A 209 11.17 29.97 1.10
CA PRO A 209 10.02 29.51 1.87
C PRO A 209 8.80 29.20 1.00
N ALA A 210 8.62 29.94 -0.11
CA ALA A 210 7.51 29.69 -1.04
C ALA A 210 7.59 28.31 -1.70
N LEU A 211 8.78 27.81 -2.04
CA LEU A 211 8.97 26.47 -2.60
C LEU A 211 8.65 25.37 -1.58
N ALA A 212 9.13 25.53 -0.35
CA ALA A 212 8.85 24.61 0.73
C ALA A 212 7.33 24.53 1.03
N ARG A 213 6.66 25.69 1.10
CA ARG A 213 5.20 25.77 1.27
C ARG A 213 4.45 25.10 0.11
N ALA A 214 4.85 25.40 -1.12
CA ALA A 214 4.23 24.78 -2.31
C ALA A 214 4.39 23.26 -2.30
N ALA A 215 5.56 22.73 -1.96
CA ALA A 215 5.81 21.29 -1.85
C ALA A 215 5.00 20.64 -0.72
N SER A 216 4.90 21.30 0.46
CA SER A 216 4.08 20.83 1.57
C SER A 216 2.60 20.80 1.21
N PHE A 217 2.10 21.90 0.65
CA PHE A 217 0.70 22.00 0.22
C PHE A 217 0.38 20.95 -0.87
N ALA A 218 1.26 20.82 -1.88
CA ALA A 218 1.11 19.82 -2.92
C ALA A 218 1.05 18.39 -2.34
N THR A 219 1.85 18.07 -1.33
CA THR A 219 1.81 16.78 -0.64
C THR A 219 0.43 16.53 -0.03
N LEU A 220 -0.12 17.49 0.71
CA LEU A 220 -1.45 17.35 1.31
C LEU A 220 -2.55 17.17 0.24
N VAL A 221 -2.49 17.95 -0.85
CA VAL A 221 -3.47 17.85 -1.95
C VAL A 221 -3.37 16.50 -2.65
N ILE A 222 -2.15 16.04 -2.94
CA ILE A 222 -1.92 14.78 -3.66
C ILE A 222 -2.34 13.58 -2.79
N GLU A 223 -1.96 13.54 -1.52
CA GLU A 223 -2.34 12.48 -0.60
C GLU A 223 -3.84 12.52 -0.27
N GLY A 224 -4.40 13.69 0.03
CA GLY A 224 -5.82 13.86 0.33
C GLY A 224 -6.72 13.58 -0.88
N GLY A 225 -6.25 13.90 -2.07
CA GLY A 225 -6.94 13.61 -3.33
C GLY A 225 -6.82 12.16 -3.79
N ALA A 226 -6.13 11.27 -3.05
CA ALA A 226 -5.97 9.86 -3.44
C ALA A 226 -7.30 9.11 -3.62
N LEU A 227 -8.41 9.60 -3.06
CA LEU A 227 -9.75 9.10 -3.34
C LEU A 227 -10.10 9.16 -4.84
N LEU A 228 -9.45 10.03 -5.62
CA LEU A 228 -9.62 10.10 -7.08
C LEU A 228 -9.14 8.84 -7.81
N LEU A 229 -8.33 8.00 -7.16
CA LEU A 229 -7.99 6.66 -7.67
C LEU A 229 -9.23 5.77 -7.84
N LEU A 230 -10.33 6.05 -7.14
CA LEU A 230 -11.59 5.29 -7.20
C LEU A 230 -12.46 5.70 -8.38
N PHE A 231 -12.19 6.84 -9.01
CA PHE A 231 -13.03 7.39 -10.10
C PHE A 231 -12.37 7.10 -11.45
N GLY A 232 -12.91 6.19 -12.21
CA GLY A 232 -12.59 5.94 -13.61
C GLY A 232 -11.09 5.84 -13.98
N PRO A 233 -10.75 5.16 -15.06
CA PRO A 233 -9.35 4.81 -15.36
C PRO A 233 -8.47 6.03 -15.69
N ARG A 234 -9.05 7.11 -16.26
CA ARG A 234 -8.27 8.32 -16.59
C ARG A 234 -7.86 9.10 -15.35
N LEU A 235 -8.79 9.29 -14.41
CA LEU A 235 -8.49 9.97 -13.13
C LEU A 235 -7.56 9.13 -12.27
N ARG A 236 -7.77 7.81 -12.26
CA ARG A 236 -6.89 6.87 -11.57
C ARG A 236 -5.45 6.99 -12.09
N LEU A 237 -5.26 6.94 -13.41
CA LEU A 237 -3.93 7.07 -14.02
C LEU A 237 -3.30 8.44 -13.71
N ALA A 238 -4.05 9.53 -13.88
CA ALA A 238 -3.56 10.87 -13.59
C ALA A 238 -3.13 11.01 -12.12
N TRP A 239 -3.98 10.54 -11.19
CA TRP A 239 -3.68 10.66 -9.77
C TRP A 239 -2.53 9.72 -9.33
N ALA A 240 -2.48 8.50 -9.86
CA ALA A 240 -1.35 7.61 -9.64
C ALA A 240 -0.04 8.22 -10.13
N THR A 241 -0.05 8.92 -11.26
CA THR A 241 1.13 9.64 -11.77
C THR A 241 1.60 10.73 -10.81
N LEU A 242 0.66 11.49 -10.23
CA LEU A 242 0.99 12.50 -9.20
C LEU A 242 1.59 11.88 -7.95
N LEU A 243 1.02 10.76 -7.46
CA LEU A 243 1.53 10.03 -6.31
C LEU A 243 2.91 9.42 -6.58
N VAL A 244 3.14 8.86 -7.77
CA VAL A 244 4.47 8.39 -8.19
C VAL A 244 5.46 9.56 -8.23
N GLY A 245 5.06 10.70 -8.79
CA GLY A 245 5.88 11.92 -8.79
C GLY A 245 6.23 12.40 -7.38
N LEU A 246 5.29 12.32 -6.44
CA LEU A 246 5.54 12.62 -5.03
C LEU A 246 6.60 11.69 -4.43
N HIS A 247 6.49 10.37 -4.64
CA HIS A 247 7.49 9.41 -4.15
C HIS A 247 8.86 9.59 -4.81
N LEU A 248 8.90 9.85 -6.12
CA LEU A 248 10.16 10.17 -6.80
C LEU A 248 10.82 11.40 -6.18
N ASN A 249 10.03 12.44 -5.86
CA ASN A 249 10.55 13.63 -5.20
C ASN A 249 11.10 13.32 -3.80
N ILE A 250 10.42 12.47 -3.02
CA ILE A 250 10.92 12.02 -1.71
C ILE A 250 12.24 11.25 -1.87
N ILE A 251 12.34 10.34 -2.83
CA ILE A 251 13.57 9.60 -3.11
C ILE A 251 14.71 10.55 -3.44
N LEU A 252 14.49 11.53 -4.32
CA LEU A 252 15.51 12.48 -4.74
C LEU A 252 15.97 13.37 -3.58
N LEU A 253 15.03 13.88 -2.79
CA LEU A 253 15.34 14.84 -1.72
C LEU A 253 15.87 14.17 -0.45
N CYS A 254 15.40 12.97 -0.13
CA CYS A 254 15.56 12.35 1.19
C CYS A 254 16.16 10.95 1.14
N THR A 255 16.44 10.39 -0.02
CA THR A 255 16.96 9.00 -0.19
C THR A 255 16.09 7.93 0.50
N MET A 256 14.78 8.19 0.63
CA MET A 256 13.83 7.22 1.18
C MET A 256 13.23 6.40 0.03
N PRO A 257 13.62 5.12 -0.14
CA PRO A 257 13.24 4.32 -1.29
C PRO A 257 11.82 3.75 -1.15
N TYR A 258 10.81 4.58 -1.37
CA TYR A 258 9.42 4.13 -1.43
C TYR A 258 9.10 3.55 -2.83
N LEU A 259 9.72 2.41 -3.17
CA LEU A 259 9.55 1.78 -4.48
C LEU A 259 8.25 0.97 -4.57
N GLU A 260 7.85 0.34 -3.47
CA GLU A 260 6.67 -0.50 -3.37
C GLU A 260 5.34 0.23 -3.66
N PRO A 261 5.04 1.43 -3.11
CA PRO A 261 3.82 2.14 -3.48
C PRO A 261 3.85 2.59 -4.95
N MET A 262 5.02 2.94 -5.50
CA MET A 262 5.14 3.28 -6.91
C MET A 262 4.87 2.06 -7.80
N ALA A 263 5.39 0.89 -7.44
CA ALA A 263 5.15 -0.36 -8.15
C ALA A 263 3.67 -0.76 -8.09
N LEU A 264 3.03 -0.64 -6.92
CA LEU A 264 1.59 -0.91 -6.74
C LEU A 264 0.73 0.06 -7.55
N LEU A 265 1.02 1.36 -7.51
CA LEU A 265 0.31 2.36 -8.32
C LEU A 265 0.47 2.08 -9.81
N GLY A 266 1.68 1.73 -10.26
CA GLY A 266 1.94 1.32 -11.63
C GLY A 266 1.13 0.08 -12.02
N LEU A 267 1.08 -0.93 -11.15
CA LEU A 267 0.35 -2.17 -11.39
C LEU A 267 -1.17 -1.96 -11.47
N LEU A 268 -1.74 -1.14 -10.57
CA LEU A 268 -3.18 -0.97 -10.38
C LEU A 268 -3.79 0.10 -11.30
N ALA A 269 -3.03 1.13 -11.69
CA ALA A 269 -3.56 2.27 -12.42
C ALA A 269 -3.25 2.23 -13.92
N VAL A 270 -2.17 1.56 -14.32
CA VAL A 270 -1.76 1.49 -15.74
C VAL A 270 -2.54 0.40 -16.47
N PRO A 271 -3.17 0.70 -17.63
CA PRO A 271 -3.91 -0.28 -18.41
C PRO A 271 -2.95 -1.18 -19.24
N TRP A 272 -2.15 -1.98 -18.55
CA TRP A 272 -1.12 -2.85 -19.14
C TRP A 272 -1.63 -3.72 -20.30
N PRO A 273 -2.82 -4.37 -20.22
CA PRO A 273 -3.30 -5.21 -21.31
C PRO A 273 -3.48 -4.44 -22.61
N ARG A 274 -3.94 -3.18 -22.52
CA ARG A 274 -4.11 -2.30 -23.70
C ARG A 274 -2.78 -1.84 -24.26
N LEU A 275 -1.83 -1.52 -23.39
CA LEU A 275 -0.49 -1.07 -23.79
C LEU A 275 0.33 -2.20 -24.42
N LEU A 276 0.24 -3.41 -23.90
CA LEU A 276 0.96 -4.57 -24.40
C LEU A 276 0.31 -5.18 -25.65
N ARG A 277 -0.79 -4.61 -26.16
CA ARG A 277 -1.51 -5.05 -27.36
C ARG A 277 -1.75 -6.57 -27.40
N ARG A 278 -1.94 -7.19 -26.24
CA ARG A 278 -2.36 -8.59 -26.18
C ARG A 278 -3.81 -8.65 -26.60
N PRO A 279 -4.12 -9.32 -27.76
CA PRO A 279 -5.53 -9.54 -28.09
C PRO A 279 -6.16 -10.31 -26.93
N ALA A 280 -7.32 -9.85 -26.47
CA ALA A 280 -8.12 -10.65 -25.55
C ALA A 280 -8.31 -12.01 -26.22
N LYS A 281 -7.86 -13.09 -25.59
CA LYS A 281 -8.34 -14.43 -25.95
C LYS A 281 -9.80 -14.47 -25.46
N VAL A 282 -10.70 -13.98 -26.28
CA VAL A 282 -12.11 -14.27 -26.16
C VAL A 282 -12.22 -15.75 -26.52
N SER A 283 -12.20 -16.64 -25.51
CA SER A 283 -12.71 -17.97 -25.67
C SER A 283 -14.19 -17.81 -25.99
N ALA A 284 -14.62 -18.33 -27.13
CA ALA A 284 -16.00 -18.21 -27.63
C ALA A 284 -17.06 -18.79 -26.68
N ASP A 285 -16.64 -19.47 -25.62
CA ASP A 285 -17.48 -20.15 -24.62
C ASP A 285 -17.49 -19.46 -23.24
N GLU A 286 -16.72 -18.39 -23.03
CA GLU A 286 -16.86 -17.60 -21.80
C GLU A 286 -18.01 -16.60 -21.99
N GLU A 287 -19.13 -16.84 -21.32
CA GLU A 287 -20.16 -15.83 -21.08
C GLU A 287 -19.47 -14.53 -20.69
N SER A 288 -19.81 -13.45 -21.39
CA SER A 288 -19.29 -12.12 -21.09
C SER A 288 -19.37 -11.89 -19.59
N PRO A 289 -18.27 -11.54 -18.91
CA PRO A 289 -18.29 -11.33 -17.47
C PRO A 289 -19.44 -10.38 -17.13
N PRO A 290 -20.24 -10.69 -16.10
CA PRO A 290 -21.37 -9.87 -15.74
C PRO A 290 -20.90 -8.43 -15.62
N SER A 291 -21.52 -7.52 -16.39
CA SER A 291 -21.16 -6.12 -16.33
C SER A 291 -21.45 -5.64 -14.91
N LEU A 292 -20.50 -4.97 -14.29
CA LEU A 292 -20.74 -4.30 -13.01
C LEU A 292 -21.61 -3.02 -13.17
N ASP A 293 -22.21 -2.82 -14.35
CA ASP A 293 -23.18 -1.76 -14.60
C ASP A 293 -24.44 -1.97 -13.75
N GLY A 294 -24.33 -1.70 -12.47
CA GLY A 294 -25.39 -1.92 -11.49
C GLY A 294 -24.89 -2.42 -10.14
N VAL A 295 -23.64 -2.91 -10.03
CA VAL A 295 -23.02 -3.18 -8.73
C VAL A 295 -22.64 -1.82 -8.13
N ARG A 296 -23.59 -1.22 -7.42
CA ARG A 296 -23.28 -0.08 -6.55
C ARG A 296 -22.36 -0.58 -5.46
N MET A 297 -21.24 0.11 -5.24
CA MET A 297 -20.44 -0.13 -4.04
C MET A 297 -21.40 -0.05 -2.86
N PRO A 298 -21.64 -1.15 -2.13
CA PRO A 298 -22.62 -1.12 -1.05
C PRO A 298 -22.18 -0.04 -0.05
N PRO A 299 -23.13 0.72 0.52
CA PRO A 299 -22.81 1.69 1.56
C PRO A 299 -22.04 1.05 2.72
N ALA A 300 -22.24 -0.24 2.99
CA ALA A 300 -21.45 -1.00 3.95
C ALA A 300 -19.96 -1.06 3.61
N MET A 301 -19.55 -1.24 2.35
CA MET A 301 -18.14 -1.24 1.95
C MET A 301 -17.50 0.15 2.08
N ALA A 302 -18.23 1.20 1.77
CA ALA A 302 -17.79 2.58 2.02
C ALA A 302 -17.67 2.88 3.51
N LEU A 303 -18.61 2.37 4.34
CA LEU A 303 -18.56 2.48 5.80
C LEU A 303 -17.43 1.64 6.40
N TRP A 304 -17.17 0.44 5.88
CA TRP A 304 -16.04 -0.40 6.31
C TRP A 304 -14.70 0.23 5.93
N LEU A 305 -14.55 0.74 4.71
CA LEU A 305 -13.33 1.46 4.29
C LEU A 305 -13.15 2.74 5.10
N GLY A 306 -14.23 3.49 5.34
CA GLY A 306 -14.22 4.64 6.25
C GLY A 306 -13.89 4.24 7.68
N GLY A 307 -14.40 3.10 8.16
CA GLY A 307 -14.11 2.54 9.47
C GLY A 307 -12.65 2.12 9.61
N ILE A 308 -12.05 1.48 8.59
CA ILE A 308 -10.62 1.11 8.59
C ILE A 308 -9.75 2.37 8.58
N VAL A 309 -10.07 3.38 7.78
CA VAL A 309 -9.37 4.67 7.77
C VAL A 309 -9.48 5.35 9.13
N LEU A 310 -10.67 5.37 9.72
CA LEU A 310 -10.92 5.94 11.03
C LEU A 310 -10.17 5.17 12.12
N LEU A 311 -10.17 3.84 12.06
CA LEU A 311 -9.44 2.98 12.99
C LEU A 311 -7.92 3.17 12.86
N ALA A 312 -7.40 3.21 11.63
CA ALA A 312 -6.01 3.54 11.37
C ALA A 312 -5.66 4.94 11.88
N TRP A 313 -6.57 5.92 11.72
CA TRP A 313 -6.38 7.27 12.23
C TRP A 313 -6.46 7.33 13.76
N ILE A 314 -7.34 6.59 14.40
CA ILE A 314 -7.46 6.52 15.87
C ILE A 314 -6.25 5.80 16.48
N LEU A 315 -5.75 4.75 15.84
CA LEU A 315 -4.62 3.96 16.34
C LEU A 315 -3.26 4.60 16.02
N ALA A 316 -3.14 5.42 14.97
CA ALA A 316 -1.91 6.11 14.60
C ALA A 316 -1.34 7.04 15.71
N PRO A 317 -2.15 7.79 16.49
CA PRO A 317 -1.62 8.68 17.52
C PRO A 317 -0.98 7.98 18.72
N TRP A 318 -1.33 6.72 18.97
CA TRP A 318 -0.81 5.99 20.14
C TRP A 318 0.64 5.53 19.96
N GLY A 319 1.08 5.33 18.70
CA GLY A 319 2.48 5.03 18.40
C GLY A 319 3.40 6.25 18.35
N TRP A 320 2.86 7.48 18.14
CA TRP A 320 3.65 8.70 17.96
C TRP A 320 3.88 9.52 19.25
N ARG A 321 3.09 9.26 20.31
CA ARG A 321 3.21 9.99 21.58
C ARG A 321 4.21 9.37 22.56
N ALA A 322 4.84 8.26 22.22
CA ALA A 322 5.75 7.54 23.11
C ALA A 322 7.24 7.84 22.88
N SER A 323 7.59 8.78 22.00
CA SER A 323 8.98 9.26 21.90
C SER A 323 9.07 10.68 22.42
N PRO A 324 9.81 10.90 23.55
CA PRO A 324 10.14 12.24 24.03
C PRO A 324 11.02 12.99 23.04
#